data_660845f27cadfda399518d855e9ed743
#
_entry.id   660845f27cadfda399518d855e9ed743
#
_cell.length_a   1.000
_cell.length_b   1.000
_cell.length_c   1.000
_cell.angle_alpha   90.00
_cell.angle_beta   90.00
_cell.angle_gamma   90.00
#
_symmetry.space_group_name_H-M   'P 1'
#
loop_
_entity.id
_entity.type
_entity.pdbx_description
1 polymer ?
#
loop_
_entity_poly.entity_id
_entity_poly.type
_entity_poly.pdbx_seq_one_letter_code
_entity_poly.pdbx_strand_id
1 'polypeptide(L)'
;QKSLADSGVPEPKPGLVTEAHGGILFIDEIGEMDEMLQNKLLKVLEDKRAFFESAYYDHTDEKVPPYIRKLFEEDAPADFVLIGATTRDASHVNPALRSRCAEIYFEPLTPKHIEEIVQNAAKKLKVEVAEEVVRLISEYTTEGRKAINILADAYSLALSRTKEGEDVKISKADIYEVAQVSRLYQFVTKKASKKPEVGHVFGLGVAGFLGSVIEIEAVVFPAEEKGKGQVRFNETAGSMAKDSVFNAASVLRHLTGKSIHDYDVHINVIGGGNIDGPSAGTAILAALVSAVTQKPLRQDVAVTGEISLAGRVRPVGGVFEKAYGAKQAGIRTLVIPKENDKDIPEGHLGLDIHAVETAEEAFAVLFAPEADGEPLLLHLEKPASNEKADEGGKVADGKKADSNPLDAEDFSKASLEKPKEAV
;
A
#
# COMPACT_ATOMS: atom_id res chain seq x y z
N GLN A 1 -12.02 40.08 -17.75
CA GLN A 1 -12.49 40.05 -19.14
C GLN A 1 -12.87 41.47 -19.53
N LYS A 2 -12.09 42.16 -20.35
CA LYS A 2 -12.47 43.42 -20.97
C LYS A 2 -13.06 43.10 -22.33
N SER A 3 -14.32 43.42 -22.54
CA SER A 3 -14.92 43.45 -23.87
C SER A 3 -14.19 44.49 -24.73
N LEU A 4 -13.94 44.19 -25.99
CA LEU A 4 -13.51 45.15 -26.98
C LEU A 4 -14.58 46.23 -27.10
N ALA A 5 -14.23 47.46 -26.87
CA ALA A 5 -15.16 48.56 -26.63
C ALA A 5 -16.09 48.90 -27.79
N ASP A 6 -15.82 48.42 -29.02
CA ASP A 6 -16.58 48.83 -30.21
C ASP A 6 -17.28 47.69 -30.97
N SER A 7 -16.99 46.43 -30.71
CA SER A 7 -17.60 45.30 -31.43
C SER A 7 -18.54 44.44 -30.59
N GLY A 8 -18.55 44.62 -29.27
CA GLY A 8 -19.36 43.77 -28.36
C GLY A 8 -18.92 42.31 -28.26
N VAL A 9 -17.88 41.89 -28.96
CA VAL A 9 -17.33 40.52 -28.93
C VAL A 9 -16.21 40.49 -27.91
N PRO A 10 -16.27 39.52 -26.93
CA PRO A 10 -15.18 39.36 -25.96
C PRO A 10 -13.89 38.97 -26.67
N GLU A 11 -12.80 39.68 -26.39
CA GLU A 11 -11.47 39.31 -26.90
C GLU A 11 -11.03 37.99 -26.27
N PRO A 12 -10.79 36.93 -27.06
CA PRO A 12 -10.28 35.68 -26.54
C PRO A 12 -8.86 35.88 -26.00
N LYS A 13 -8.65 35.52 -24.75
CA LYS A 13 -7.30 35.50 -24.17
C LYS A 13 -6.69 34.15 -24.35
N PRO A 14 -5.41 34.06 -24.76
CA PRO A 14 -4.71 32.79 -24.76
C PRO A 14 -4.74 32.15 -23.37
N GLY A 15 -5.04 30.87 -23.29
CA GLY A 15 -4.95 30.08 -22.08
C GLY A 15 -3.57 29.47 -21.95
N LEU A 16 -3.28 28.86 -20.80
CA LEU A 16 -1.98 28.23 -20.49
C LEU A 16 -1.53 27.24 -21.58
N VAL A 17 -2.46 26.48 -22.15
CA VAL A 17 -2.18 25.50 -23.22
C VAL A 17 -1.63 26.19 -24.49
N THR A 18 -2.23 27.32 -24.85
CA THR A 18 -1.78 28.11 -26.02
C THR A 18 -0.48 28.85 -25.72
N GLU A 19 -0.32 29.35 -24.49
CA GLU A 19 0.92 30.03 -24.05
C GLU A 19 2.11 29.05 -24.00
N ALA A 20 1.85 27.75 -23.76
CA ALA A 20 2.88 26.72 -23.73
C ALA A 20 3.37 26.29 -25.14
N HIS A 21 2.78 26.80 -26.25
CA HIS A 21 3.19 26.47 -27.59
C HIS A 21 4.69 26.69 -27.81
N GLY A 22 5.36 25.65 -28.33
CA GLY A 22 6.80 25.64 -28.54
C GLY A 22 7.65 25.46 -27.27
N GLY A 23 7.01 25.22 -26.13
CA GLY A 23 7.64 25.09 -24.82
C GLY A 23 7.21 23.88 -24.01
N ILE A 24 7.07 24.08 -22.72
CA ILE A 24 6.72 23.03 -21.74
C ILE A 24 5.49 23.48 -20.97
N LEU A 25 4.50 22.59 -20.86
CA LEU A 25 3.38 22.72 -19.93
C LEU A 25 3.60 21.81 -18.73
N PHE A 26 3.83 22.39 -17.56
CA PHE A 26 3.91 21.65 -16.31
C PHE A 26 2.56 21.70 -15.58
N ILE A 27 2.02 20.54 -15.26
CA ILE A 27 0.77 20.41 -14.49
C ILE A 27 1.08 19.66 -13.20
N ASP A 28 1.02 20.39 -12.08
CA ASP A 28 1.11 19.79 -10.75
C ASP A 28 -0.24 19.18 -10.37
N GLU A 29 -0.20 18.04 -9.70
CA GLU A 29 -1.37 17.24 -9.30
C GLU A 29 -2.32 16.91 -10.48
N ILE A 30 -1.76 16.47 -11.59
CA ILE A 30 -2.55 16.10 -12.79
C ILE A 30 -3.61 15.02 -12.50
N GLY A 31 -3.41 14.17 -11.50
CA GLY A 31 -4.37 13.16 -11.02
C GLY A 31 -5.60 13.74 -10.33
N GLU A 32 -5.59 15.02 -9.91
CA GLU A 32 -6.75 15.73 -9.35
C GLU A 32 -7.59 16.42 -10.44
N MET A 33 -7.10 16.43 -11.67
CA MET A 33 -7.80 17.04 -12.78
C MET A 33 -9.05 16.23 -13.13
N ASP A 34 -10.18 16.93 -13.33
CA ASP A 34 -11.42 16.34 -13.81
C ASP A 34 -11.20 15.53 -15.10
N GLU A 35 -11.85 14.39 -15.21
CA GLU A 35 -11.74 13.48 -16.37
C GLU A 35 -12.03 14.18 -17.68
N MET A 36 -13.02 15.08 -17.72
CA MET A 36 -13.36 15.85 -18.90
C MET A 36 -12.21 16.79 -19.32
N LEU A 37 -11.49 17.37 -18.35
CA LEU A 37 -10.31 18.21 -18.62
C LEU A 37 -9.14 17.36 -19.08
N GLN A 38 -8.93 16.18 -18.50
CA GLN A 38 -7.91 15.23 -18.98
C GLN A 38 -8.17 14.82 -20.43
N ASN A 39 -9.44 14.56 -20.81
CA ASN A 39 -9.82 14.22 -22.18
C ASN A 39 -9.61 15.40 -23.14
N LYS A 40 -9.89 16.63 -22.72
CA LYS A 40 -9.59 17.84 -23.53
C LYS A 40 -8.09 18.02 -23.71
N LEU A 41 -7.30 17.81 -22.67
CA LEU A 41 -5.85 17.87 -22.75
C LEU A 41 -5.29 16.79 -23.70
N LEU A 42 -5.83 15.58 -23.63
CA LEU A 42 -5.47 14.50 -24.55
C LEU A 42 -5.69 14.91 -26.02
N LYS A 43 -6.87 15.49 -26.33
CA LYS A 43 -7.17 15.96 -27.66
C LYS A 43 -6.18 17.03 -28.16
N VAL A 44 -5.82 17.97 -27.28
CA VAL A 44 -4.83 19.00 -27.61
C VAL A 44 -3.45 18.39 -27.89
N LEU A 45 -3.03 17.39 -27.12
CA LEU A 45 -1.75 16.68 -27.34
C LEU A 45 -1.74 15.91 -28.67
N GLU A 46 -2.87 15.37 -29.11
CA GLU A 46 -3.01 14.67 -30.37
C GLU A 46 -3.01 15.62 -31.57
N ASP A 47 -3.85 16.64 -31.51
CA ASP A 47 -4.08 17.54 -32.63
C ASP A 47 -3.04 18.70 -32.68
N LYS A 48 -2.29 18.91 -31.58
CA LYS A 48 -1.35 20.02 -31.39
C LYS A 48 -2.00 21.39 -31.59
N ARG A 49 -3.31 21.46 -31.29
CA ARG A 49 -4.15 22.63 -31.42
C ARG A 49 -5.09 22.75 -30.22
N ALA A 50 -5.32 23.98 -29.79
CA ALA A 50 -6.31 24.31 -28.79
C ALA A 50 -7.59 24.78 -29.48
N PHE A 51 -8.68 24.05 -29.23
CA PHE A 51 -9.99 24.33 -29.80
C PHE A 51 -10.69 25.47 -29.07
N PHE A 52 -11.28 26.38 -29.82
CA PHE A 52 -12.08 27.48 -29.30
C PHE A 52 -13.56 27.23 -29.58
N GLU A 53 -14.33 27.12 -28.56
CA GLU A 53 -15.78 27.03 -28.64
C GLU A 53 -16.41 28.20 -27.88
N SER A 54 -17.32 28.91 -28.54
CA SER A 54 -18.09 29.99 -27.91
C SER A 54 -19.49 30.03 -28.46
N ALA A 55 -20.48 30.02 -27.58
CA ALA A 55 -21.88 30.21 -27.96
C ALA A 55 -22.16 31.62 -28.56
N TYR A 56 -21.20 32.54 -28.43
CA TYR A 56 -21.31 33.93 -28.92
C TYR A 56 -20.58 34.17 -30.25
N TYR A 57 -19.94 33.15 -30.81
CA TYR A 57 -19.26 33.24 -32.08
C TYR A 57 -20.23 32.89 -33.22
N ASP A 58 -20.48 33.85 -34.10
CA ASP A 58 -21.23 33.64 -35.34
C ASP A 58 -20.29 33.88 -36.52
N HIS A 59 -20.06 32.82 -37.31
CA HIS A 59 -19.21 32.84 -38.50
C HIS A 59 -19.74 33.76 -39.61
N THR A 60 -21.06 34.08 -39.57
CA THR A 60 -21.72 34.97 -40.55
C THR A 60 -21.64 36.43 -40.18
N ASP A 61 -21.27 36.77 -38.96
CA ASP A 61 -21.19 38.16 -38.51
C ASP A 61 -19.93 38.84 -39.06
N GLU A 62 -20.15 39.74 -40.04
CA GLU A 62 -19.07 40.54 -40.65
C GLU A 62 -18.32 41.47 -39.69
N LYS A 63 -18.92 41.79 -38.53
CA LYS A 63 -18.31 42.62 -37.49
C LYS A 63 -17.23 41.89 -36.68
N VAL A 64 -17.16 40.57 -36.79
CA VAL A 64 -16.11 39.80 -36.10
C VAL A 64 -14.75 40.11 -36.74
N PRO A 65 -13.75 40.55 -35.93
CA PRO A 65 -12.43 40.83 -36.47
C PRO A 65 -11.79 39.63 -37.16
N PRO A 66 -11.08 39.77 -38.28
CA PRO A 66 -10.50 38.69 -39.04
C PRO A 66 -9.62 37.73 -38.23
N TYR A 67 -8.86 38.25 -37.26
CA TYR A 67 -8.00 37.46 -36.40
C TYR A 67 -8.78 36.55 -35.43
N ILE A 68 -9.96 37.05 -34.96
CA ILE A 68 -10.86 36.23 -34.14
C ILE A 68 -11.50 35.12 -34.98
N ARG A 69 -11.99 35.47 -36.18
CA ARG A 69 -12.53 34.51 -37.13
C ARG A 69 -11.52 33.40 -37.41
N LYS A 70 -10.30 33.77 -37.75
CA LYS A 70 -9.21 32.80 -37.98
C LYS A 70 -8.94 31.92 -36.77
N LEU A 71 -9.02 32.43 -35.54
CA LEU A 71 -8.81 31.65 -34.31
C LEU A 71 -9.89 30.61 -34.09
N PHE A 72 -11.16 30.89 -34.44
CA PHE A 72 -12.27 29.91 -34.34
C PHE A 72 -12.34 28.96 -35.53
N GLU A 73 -11.83 29.32 -36.69
CA GLU A 73 -11.82 28.49 -37.90
C GLU A 73 -10.59 27.58 -37.97
N GLU A 74 -9.44 28.06 -37.56
CA GLU A 74 -8.15 27.37 -37.67
C GLU A 74 -7.62 26.82 -36.33
N ASP A 75 -8.27 27.16 -35.21
CA ASP A 75 -7.81 26.90 -33.84
C ASP A 75 -6.43 27.51 -33.54
N ALA A 76 -6.05 27.54 -32.25
CA ALA A 76 -4.73 28.05 -31.89
C ALA A 76 -3.70 26.92 -31.85
N PRO A 77 -2.45 27.17 -32.29
CA PRO A 77 -1.38 26.19 -32.16
C PRO A 77 -1.05 25.94 -30.69
N ALA A 78 -0.89 24.65 -30.35
CA ALA A 78 -0.61 24.19 -29.00
C ALA A 78 0.30 22.93 -29.00
N ASP A 79 1.43 23.04 -29.66
CA ASP A 79 2.47 22.00 -29.66
C ASP A 79 3.44 22.24 -28.51
N PHE A 80 3.43 21.41 -27.48
CA PHE A 80 4.24 21.55 -26.28
C PHE A 80 4.62 20.19 -25.70
N VAL A 81 5.63 20.16 -24.84
CA VAL A 81 5.96 18.99 -24.02
C VAL A 81 5.15 19.05 -22.74
N LEU A 82 4.37 18.00 -22.46
CA LEU A 82 3.64 17.89 -21.21
C LEU A 82 4.51 17.23 -20.14
N ILE A 83 4.58 17.86 -18.96
CA ILE A 83 5.12 17.27 -17.72
C ILE A 83 4.01 17.30 -16.68
N GLY A 84 3.53 16.14 -16.27
CA GLY A 84 2.55 15.98 -15.20
C GLY A 84 3.19 15.43 -13.95
N ALA A 85 2.87 15.99 -12.78
CA ALA A 85 3.21 15.43 -11.49
C ALA A 85 1.94 15.06 -10.73
N THR A 86 1.97 13.99 -9.94
CA THR A 86 0.84 13.59 -9.09
C THR A 86 1.31 12.80 -7.89
N THR A 87 0.60 12.95 -6.78
CA THR A 87 0.71 12.12 -5.58
C THR A 87 -0.34 10.99 -5.55
N ARG A 88 -1.26 10.99 -6.54
CA ARG A 88 -2.32 9.99 -6.67
C ARG A 88 -1.82 8.72 -7.34
N ASP A 89 -2.53 7.63 -7.06
CA ASP A 89 -2.35 6.37 -7.77
C ASP A 89 -2.54 6.55 -9.29
N ALA A 90 -1.82 5.76 -10.05
CA ALA A 90 -1.85 5.78 -11.52
C ALA A 90 -3.26 5.61 -12.12
N SER A 91 -4.18 4.96 -11.38
CA SER A 91 -5.59 4.79 -11.78
C SER A 91 -6.38 6.11 -11.86
N HIS A 92 -5.92 7.18 -11.22
CA HIS A 92 -6.55 8.50 -11.25
C HIS A 92 -6.16 9.34 -12.47
N VAL A 93 -5.18 8.89 -13.25
CA VAL A 93 -4.79 9.52 -14.51
C VAL A 93 -5.33 8.72 -15.67
N ASN A 94 -5.99 9.39 -16.62
CA ASN A 94 -6.56 8.76 -17.80
C ASN A 94 -5.55 7.82 -18.48
N PRO A 95 -5.88 6.54 -18.69
CA PRO A 95 -4.96 5.57 -19.31
C PRO A 95 -4.44 5.99 -20.69
N ALA A 96 -5.26 6.69 -21.49
CA ALA A 96 -4.86 7.18 -22.80
C ALA A 96 -3.82 8.31 -22.68
N LEU A 97 -3.90 9.16 -21.65
CA LEU A 97 -2.90 10.19 -21.36
C LEU A 97 -1.60 9.54 -20.89
N ARG A 98 -1.68 8.56 -19.95
CA ARG A 98 -0.52 7.83 -19.46
C ARG A 98 0.24 7.09 -20.56
N SER A 99 -0.46 6.44 -21.49
CA SER A 99 0.16 5.70 -22.58
C SER A 99 1.01 6.56 -23.55
N ARG A 100 0.85 7.89 -23.50
CA ARG A 100 1.61 8.87 -24.27
C ARG A 100 2.75 9.53 -23.51
N CYS A 101 2.89 9.21 -22.23
CA CYS A 101 3.91 9.76 -21.35
C CYS A 101 4.91 8.67 -20.92
N ALA A 102 6.15 9.07 -20.67
CA ALA A 102 7.08 8.24 -19.91
C ALA A 102 6.75 8.40 -18.42
N GLU A 103 6.56 7.28 -17.71
CA GLU A 103 6.27 7.29 -16.29
C GLU A 103 7.58 7.23 -15.50
N ILE A 104 7.76 8.16 -14.55
CA ILE A 104 8.91 8.23 -13.67
C ILE A 104 8.38 8.19 -12.23
N TYR A 105 8.76 7.17 -11.49
CA TYR A 105 8.39 7.00 -10.09
C TYR A 105 9.47 7.55 -9.18
N PHE A 106 9.04 8.36 -8.20
CA PHE A 106 9.90 8.88 -7.15
C PHE A 106 9.72 8.04 -5.90
N GLU A 107 10.83 7.59 -5.35
CA GLU A 107 10.83 6.87 -4.06
C GLU A 107 10.48 7.82 -2.91
N PRO A 108 9.84 7.31 -1.84
CA PRO A 108 9.63 8.07 -0.61
C PRO A 108 10.97 8.55 -0.03
N LEU A 109 10.96 9.71 0.60
CA LEU A 109 12.15 10.25 1.26
C LEU A 109 12.56 9.35 2.44
N THR A 110 13.84 9.03 2.51
CA THR A 110 14.43 8.32 3.65
C THR A 110 14.67 9.29 4.84
N PRO A 111 14.80 8.79 6.08
CA PRO A 111 15.22 9.62 7.19
C PRO A 111 16.51 10.41 6.90
N LYS A 112 17.47 9.82 6.18
CA LYS A 112 18.68 10.53 5.75
C LYS A 112 18.40 11.67 4.80
N HIS A 113 17.48 11.48 3.83
CA HIS A 113 17.08 12.57 2.95
C HIS A 113 16.40 13.71 3.73
N ILE A 114 15.57 13.38 4.73
CA ILE A 114 14.98 14.37 5.63
C ILE A 114 16.06 15.10 6.43
N GLU A 115 17.03 14.39 6.96
CA GLU A 115 18.17 14.99 7.68
C GLU A 115 18.94 15.98 6.78
N GLU A 116 19.23 15.61 5.53
CA GLU A 116 19.88 16.50 4.54
C GLU A 116 19.04 17.72 4.22
N ILE A 117 17.72 17.56 4.06
CA ILE A 117 16.77 18.66 3.80
C ILE A 117 16.77 19.63 4.98
N VAL A 118 16.70 19.12 6.22
CA VAL A 118 16.72 19.90 7.45
C VAL A 118 18.03 20.66 7.59
N GLN A 119 19.18 20.00 7.37
CA GLN A 119 20.50 20.64 7.41
C GLN A 119 20.62 21.76 6.37
N ASN A 120 20.13 21.53 5.14
CA ASN A 120 20.14 22.55 4.09
C ASN A 120 19.21 23.72 4.41
N ALA A 121 18.07 23.46 5.06
CA ALA A 121 17.17 24.51 5.54
C ALA A 121 17.80 25.32 6.68
N ALA A 122 18.47 24.66 7.64
CA ALA A 122 19.18 25.32 8.72
C ALA A 122 20.32 26.25 8.21
N LYS A 123 21.07 25.80 7.20
CA LYS A 123 22.09 26.65 6.54
C LYS A 123 21.48 27.90 5.91
N LYS A 124 20.30 27.79 5.25
CA LYS A 124 19.59 28.94 4.67
C LYS A 124 19.10 29.91 5.76
N LEU A 125 18.66 29.38 6.91
CA LEU A 125 18.28 30.18 8.08
C LEU A 125 19.50 30.75 8.83
N LYS A 126 20.73 30.36 8.48
CA LYS A 126 21.98 30.73 9.16
C LYS A 126 21.98 30.33 10.64
N VAL A 127 21.47 29.17 10.96
CA VAL A 127 21.39 28.61 12.32
C VAL A 127 22.15 27.29 12.38
N GLU A 128 22.95 27.14 13.42
CA GLU A 128 23.56 25.84 13.73
C GLU A 128 22.58 24.95 14.45
N VAL A 129 22.36 23.75 13.90
CA VAL A 129 21.49 22.73 14.47
C VAL A 129 22.29 21.49 14.73
N ALA A 130 22.24 20.97 15.97
CA ALA A 130 22.95 19.75 16.35
C ALA A 130 22.39 18.53 15.59
N GLU A 131 23.26 17.58 15.22
CA GLU A 131 22.86 16.35 14.49
C GLU A 131 21.73 15.58 15.18
N GLU A 132 21.71 15.58 16.51
CA GLU A 132 20.67 14.92 17.29
C GLU A 132 19.30 15.57 17.16
N VAL A 133 19.22 16.87 16.91
CA VAL A 133 17.99 17.63 16.65
C VAL A 133 17.51 17.34 15.22
N VAL A 134 18.43 17.33 14.26
CA VAL A 134 18.15 16.97 12.87
C VAL A 134 17.57 15.57 12.78
N ARG A 135 18.18 14.59 13.46
CA ARG A 135 17.68 13.22 13.54
C ARG A 135 16.31 13.15 14.20
N LEU A 136 16.10 13.90 15.28
CA LEU A 136 14.80 13.93 15.96
C LEU A 136 13.67 14.41 15.02
N ILE A 137 13.93 15.41 14.17
CA ILE A 137 12.94 15.88 13.17
C ILE A 137 12.61 14.75 12.17
N SER A 138 13.61 13.97 11.72
CA SER A 138 13.39 12.86 10.78
C SER A 138 12.57 11.71 11.39
N GLU A 139 12.46 11.64 12.73
CA GLU A 139 11.60 10.68 13.42
C GLU A 139 10.11 11.09 13.40
N TYR A 140 9.80 12.37 13.17
CA TYR A 140 8.42 12.89 13.14
C TYR A 140 7.82 13.01 11.75
N THR A 141 8.61 12.93 10.68
CA THR A 141 8.08 13.07 9.33
C THR A 141 8.99 12.47 8.26
N THR A 142 8.36 11.92 7.22
CA THR A 142 9.00 11.51 5.96
C THR A 142 8.79 12.52 4.84
N GLU A 143 8.11 13.66 5.13
CA GLU A 143 7.80 14.70 4.18
C GLU A 143 8.77 15.88 4.34
N GLY A 144 9.50 16.24 3.27
CA GLY A 144 10.49 17.33 3.31
C GLY A 144 9.90 18.68 3.70
N ARG A 145 8.71 19.02 3.20
CA ARG A 145 8.01 20.29 3.53
C ARG A 145 7.66 20.34 5.02
N LYS A 146 7.13 19.27 5.56
CA LYS A 146 6.78 19.18 6.99
C LYS A 146 8.01 19.25 7.88
N ALA A 147 9.12 18.62 7.48
CA ALA A 147 10.39 18.71 8.20
C ALA A 147 10.91 20.16 8.28
N ILE A 148 10.82 20.91 7.17
CA ILE A 148 11.19 22.34 7.14
C ILE A 148 10.29 23.17 8.05
N ASN A 149 8.98 22.88 8.07
CA ASN A 149 8.04 23.57 8.95
C ASN A 149 8.35 23.32 10.42
N ILE A 150 8.63 22.07 10.80
CA ILE A 150 9.04 21.71 12.18
C ILE A 150 10.30 22.49 12.58
N LEU A 151 11.28 22.58 11.69
CA LEU A 151 12.51 23.34 11.94
C LEU A 151 12.21 24.84 12.11
N ALA A 152 11.35 25.42 11.24
CA ALA A 152 11.00 26.84 11.29
C ALA A 152 10.23 27.20 12.57
N ASP A 153 9.30 26.34 12.99
CA ASP A 153 8.54 26.52 14.23
C ASP A 153 9.47 26.44 15.45
N ALA A 154 10.36 25.45 15.48
CA ALA A 154 11.36 25.29 16.53
C ALA A 154 12.34 26.48 16.59
N TYR A 155 12.74 27.01 15.44
CA TYR A 155 13.53 28.24 15.36
C TYR A 155 12.80 29.42 15.95
N SER A 156 11.51 29.58 15.63
CA SER A 156 10.68 30.67 16.17
C SER A 156 10.55 30.61 17.69
N LEU A 157 10.38 29.39 18.24
CA LEU A 157 10.37 29.17 19.69
C LEU A 157 11.74 29.52 20.33
N ALA A 158 12.82 29.03 19.75
CA ALA A 158 14.17 29.32 20.24
C ALA A 158 14.47 30.82 20.18
N LEU A 159 14.12 31.49 19.08
CA LEU A 159 14.30 32.91 18.91
C LEU A 159 13.54 33.75 19.98
N SER A 160 12.32 33.35 20.34
CA SER A 160 11.51 34.03 21.36
C SER A 160 12.14 34.01 22.76
N ARG A 161 13.04 33.06 23.01
CA ARG A 161 13.76 32.91 24.31
C ARG A 161 15.18 33.45 24.29
N THR A 162 15.71 33.73 23.07
CA THR A 162 17.07 34.24 22.90
C THR A 162 17.11 35.75 23.18
N LYS A 163 18.10 36.20 23.94
CA LYS A 163 18.30 37.62 24.21
C LYS A 163 18.90 38.30 23.01
N GLU A 164 18.65 39.61 22.90
CA GLU A 164 19.18 40.45 21.83
C GLU A 164 20.72 40.40 21.80
N GLY A 165 21.29 39.99 20.65
CA GLY A 165 22.73 39.84 20.45
C GLY A 165 23.31 38.46 20.74
N GLU A 166 22.49 37.49 21.16
CA GLU A 166 22.90 36.06 21.31
C GLU A 166 22.51 35.22 20.07
N ASP A 167 23.31 34.19 19.78
CA ASP A 167 23.00 33.26 18.70
C ASP A 167 21.83 32.34 19.07
N VAL A 168 20.89 32.16 18.15
CA VAL A 168 19.75 31.26 18.31
C VAL A 168 20.22 29.83 18.27
N LYS A 169 19.88 29.04 19.29
CA LYS A 169 20.19 27.59 19.38
C LYS A 169 18.92 26.80 19.52
N ILE A 170 18.69 25.91 18.56
CA ILE A 170 17.55 24.99 18.58
C ILE A 170 17.92 23.77 19.38
N SER A 171 17.11 23.44 20.38
CA SER A 171 17.28 22.27 21.26
C SER A 171 16.24 21.18 20.95
N LYS A 172 16.46 19.97 21.48
CA LYS A 172 15.45 18.89 21.44
C LYS A 172 14.14 19.31 22.11
N ALA A 173 14.22 20.12 23.18
CA ALA A 173 13.03 20.58 23.88
C ALA A 173 12.14 21.42 22.96
N ASP A 174 12.70 22.23 22.08
CA ASP A 174 11.95 23.02 21.11
C ASP A 174 11.23 22.11 20.12
N ILE A 175 11.87 21.03 19.64
CA ILE A 175 11.24 20.05 18.78
C ILE A 175 10.11 19.30 19.47
N TYR A 176 10.30 18.91 20.74
CA TYR A 176 9.24 18.24 21.49
C TYR A 176 8.05 19.17 21.74
N GLU A 177 8.29 20.45 22.01
CA GLU A 177 7.23 21.44 22.19
C GLU A 177 6.43 21.65 20.89
N VAL A 178 7.12 21.81 19.74
CA VAL A 178 6.49 21.87 18.41
C VAL A 178 5.69 20.58 18.14
N ALA A 179 6.26 19.41 18.42
CA ALA A 179 5.58 18.16 18.21
C ALA A 179 4.31 18.04 19.05
N GLN A 180 4.35 18.48 20.31
CA GLN A 180 3.20 18.48 21.21
C GLN A 180 2.09 19.40 20.73
N VAL A 181 2.43 20.65 20.38
CA VAL A 181 1.47 21.66 19.91
C VAL A 181 0.85 21.24 18.57
N SER A 182 1.65 20.73 17.67
CA SER A 182 1.21 20.29 16.33
C SER A 182 0.65 18.86 16.33
N ARG A 183 0.55 18.19 17.50
CA ARG A 183 0.08 16.82 17.66
C ARG A 183 0.78 15.83 16.71
N LEU A 184 2.10 15.95 16.61
CA LEU A 184 2.91 15.06 15.80
C LEU A 184 3.27 13.80 16.60
N TYR A 185 3.26 12.66 15.92
CA TYR A 185 3.66 11.38 16.48
C TYR A 185 4.95 10.92 15.80
N GLN A 186 5.84 10.27 16.55
CA GLN A 186 7.03 9.67 15.95
C GLN A 186 6.65 8.51 15.05
N PHE A 187 7.15 8.52 13.80
CA PHE A 187 6.88 7.48 12.82
C PHE A 187 7.72 6.21 13.03
N VAL A 188 8.90 6.37 13.61
CA VAL A 188 9.87 5.29 13.70
C VAL A 188 9.87 4.72 15.11
N THR A 189 8.95 3.82 15.36
CA THR A 189 9.12 2.86 16.45
C THR A 189 9.91 1.69 15.87
N LYS A 190 11.17 1.50 16.32
CA LYS A 190 11.91 0.27 16.02
C LYS A 190 11.11 -0.88 16.61
N LYS A 191 10.49 -1.67 15.74
CA LYS A 191 9.66 -2.81 16.12
C LYS A 191 10.49 -4.09 16.27
N ALA A 192 11.54 -4.22 15.48
CA ALA A 192 12.39 -5.40 15.50
C ALA A 192 13.04 -5.65 16.85
N SER A 193 12.94 -6.87 17.35
CA SER A 193 13.52 -7.38 18.59
C SER A 193 14.43 -8.58 18.31
N LYS A 194 15.35 -8.87 19.22
CA LYS A 194 16.18 -10.08 19.15
C LYS A 194 15.55 -11.28 19.88
N LYS A 195 14.53 -11.04 20.68
CA LYS A 195 13.89 -12.09 21.49
C LYS A 195 12.76 -12.71 20.69
N PRO A 196 12.84 -14.01 20.34
CA PRO A 196 11.74 -14.69 19.66
C PRO A 196 10.49 -14.76 20.54
N GLU A 197 9.32 -14.70 19.90
CA GLU A 197 8.02 -14.68 20.59
C GLU A 197 7.06 -15.69 19.97
N VAL A 198 6.22 -16.31 20.81
CA VAL A 198 5.20 -17.28 20.36
C VAL A 198 3.95 -16.53 19.93
N GLY A 199 3.42 -16.87 18.76
CA GLY A 199 2.18 -16.29 18.25
C GLY A 199 2.31 -14.85 17.76
N HIS A 200 3.49 -14.24 17.78
CA HIS A 200 3.72 -12.87 17.33
C HIS A 200 4.60 -12.82 16.08
N VAL A 201 4.15 -12.11 15.04
CA VAL A 201 4.84 -11.98 13.75
C VAL A 201 4.67 -10.59 13.17
N PHE A 202 5.65 -10.16 12.39
CA PHE A 202 5.56 -8.94 11.60
C PHE A 202 5.08 -9.23 10.18
N GLY A 203 3.88 -8.74 9.86
CA GLY A 203 3.38 -8.62 8.51
C GLY A 203 3.73 -7.27 7.89
N LEU A 204 3.41 -7.08 6.62
CA LEU A 204 3.68 -5.86 5.87
C LEU A 204 2.44 -5.34 5.18
N GLY A 205 2.18 -4.05 5.31
CA GLY A 205 1.12 -3.31 4.65
C GLY A 205 1.65 -2.15 3.82
N VAL A 206 0.79 -1.63 2.94
CA VAL A 206 1.02 -0.39 2.19
C VAL A 206 -0.20 0.50 2.37
N ALA A 207 0.04 1.76 2.69
CA ALA A 207 -0.97 2.82 2.71
C ALA A 207 -0.50 3.93 1.76
N GLY A 208 -1.16 4.03 0.60
CA GLY A 208 -0.66 4.87 -0.49
C GLY A 208 0.69 4.37 -1.00
N PHE A 209 1.73 5.20 -0.89
CA PHE A 209 3.11 4.83 -1.27
C PHE A 209 4.01 4.51 -0.06
N LEU A 210 3.44 4.41 1.14
CA LEU A 210 4.20 4.15 2.35
C LEU A 210 4.01 2.71 2.79
N GLY A 211 5.11 1.96 2.83
CA GLY A 211 5.16 0.65 3.45
C GLY A 211 5.21 0.75 4.99
N SER A 212 4.55 -0.15 5.65
CA SER A 212 4.51 -0.22 7.12
C SER A 212 4.61 -1.65 7.62
N VAL A 213 5.18 -1.81 8.80
CA VAL A 213 5.19 -3.08 9.52
C VAL A 213 3.93 -3.18 10.37
N ILE A 214 3.23 -4.28 10.20
CA ILE A 214 2.00 -4.63 10.89
C ILE A 214 2.33 -5.73 11.89
N GLU A 215 1.96 -5.56 13.15
CA GLU A 215 2.11 -6.57 14.18
C GLU A 215 0.87 -7.45 14.23
N ILE A 216 1.05 -8.76 14.09
CA ILE A 216 -0.02 -9.75 14.12
C ILE A 216 0.25 -10.71 15.26
N GLU A 217 -0.73 -10.83 16.15
CA GLU A 217 -0.70 -11.74 17.29
C GLU A 217 -1.76 -12.81 17.15
N ALA A 218 -1.44 -14.03 17.55
CA ALA A 218 -2.39 -15.11 17.70
C ALA A 218 -2.21 -15.79 19.06
N VAL A 219 -3.30 -15.95 19.79
CA VAL A 219 -3.33 -16.67 21.05
C VAL A 219 -4.37 -17.78 20.92
N VAL A 220 -4.04 -18.96 21.42
CA VAL A 220 -4.92 -20.12 21.40
C VAL A 220 -5.12 -20.68 22.78
N PHE A 221 -6.35 -21.08 23.08
CA PHE A 221 -6.73 -21.80 24.29
C PHE A 221 -7.42 -23.09 23.87
N PRO A 222 -7.26 -24.20 24.61
CA PRO A 222 -8.06 -25.40 24.35
C PRO A 222 -9.55 -25.07 24.38
N ALA A 223 -10.31 -25.50 23.38
CA ALA A 223 -11.76 -25.35 23.38
C ALA A 223 -12.39 -26.18 24.49
N GLU A 224 -13.49 -25.70 25.10
CA GLU A 224 -14.23 -26.45 26.13
C GLU A 224 -14.70 -27.81 25.60
N GLU A 225 -15.15 -27.85 24.33
CA GLU A 225 -15.51 -29.07 23.62
C GLU A 225 -14.69 -29.16 22.32
N LYS A 226 -14.04 -30.31 22.11
CA LYS A 226 -13.25 -30.56 20.91
C LYS A 226 -14.08 -30.38 19.63
N GLY A 227 -13.57 -29.60 18.71
CA GLY A 227 -14.24 -29.28 17.44
C GLY A 227 -15.27 -28.14 17.51
N LYS A 228 -15.50 -27.51 18.68
CA LYS A 228 -16.44 -26.39 18.86
C LYS A 228 -15.75 -25.05 19.18
N GLY A 229 -14.43 -24.98 19.10
CA GLY A 229 -13.67 -23.75 19.32
C GLY A 229 -14.03 -22.65 18.35
N GLN A 230 -13.92 -21.42 18.80
CA GLN A 230 -14.27 -20.22 18.06
C GLN A 230 -13.03 -19.47 17.61
N VAL A 231 -13.09 -18.88 16.42
CA VAL A 231 -12.05 -17.98 15.91
C VAL A 231 -12.57 -16.56 15.98
N ARG A 232 -11.85 -15.72 16.71
CA ARG A 232 -12.12 -14.27 16.82
C ARG A 232 -11.00 -13.50 16.18
N PHE A 233 -11.36 -12.60 15.29
CA PHE A 233 -10.45 -11.68 14.62
C PHE A 233 -10.96 -10.26 14.87
N ASN A 234 -10.05 -9.25 14.97
CA ASN A 234 -10.50 -7.88 15.23
C ASN A 234 -11.56 -7.43 14.23
N GLU A 235 -12.51 -6.63 14.70
CA GLU A 235 -13.59 -6.07 13.88
C GLU A 235 -13.09 -5.12 12.78
N THR A 236 -11.92 -4.49 12.99
CA THR A 236 -11.26 -3.58 12.03
C THR A 236 -10.66 -4.30 10.81
N ALA A 237 -10.61 -5.64 10.81
CA ALA A 237 -10.15 -6.40 9.66
C ALA A 237 -11.22 -6.50 8.58
N GLY A 238 -10.87 -6.15 7.35
CA GLY A 238 -11.74 -6.28 6.18
C GLY A 238 -12.07 -7.74 5.82
N SER A 239 -12.97 -7.95 4.88
CA SER A 239 -13.44 -9.28 4.47
C SER A 239 -12.30 -10.17 3.94
N MET A 240 -11.42 -9.63 3.12
CA MET A 240 -10.29 -10.39 2.55
C MET A 240 -9.28 -10.85 3.61
N ALA A 241 -9.08 -10.07 4.67
CA ALA A 241 -8.24 -10.48 5.79
C ALA A 241 -8.90 -11.63 6.59
N LYS A 242 -10.23 -11.62 6.72
CA LYS A 242 -10.99 -12.72 7.34
C LYS A 242 -10.95 -14.00 6.50
N ASP A 243 -11.02 -13.88 5.17
CA ASP A 243 -10.85 -15.01 4.25
C ASP A 243 -9.45 -15.63 4.34
N SER A 244 -8.42 -14.79 4.58
CA SER A 244 -7.06 -15.26 4.83
C SER A 244 -6.94 -16.13 6.08
N VAL A 245 -7.75 -15.87 7.13
CA VAL A 245 -7.80 -16.73 8.32
C VAL A 245 -8.38 -18.11 7.99
N PHE A 246 -9.42 -18.16 7.14
CA PHE A 246 -9.99 -19.41 6.69
C PHE A 246 -8.98 -20.24 5.89
N ASN A 247 -8.25 -19.62 4.96
CA ASN A 247 -7.19 -20.26 4.20
C ASN A 247 -6.09 -20.76 5.14
N ALA A 248 -5.64 -19.93 6.08
CA ALA A 248 -4.63 -20.27 7.07
C ALA A 248 -5.05 -21.46 7.94
N ALA A 249 -6.32 -21.52 8.37
CA ALA A 249 -6.86 -22.63 9.15
C ALA A 249 -6.82 -23.97 8.38
N SER A 250 -7.11 -23.91 7.08
CA SER A 250 -7.05 -25.09 6.21
C SER A 250 -5.61 -25.59 6.04
N VAL A 251 -4.67 -24.69 5.81
CA VAL A 251 -3.24 -25.00 5.69
C VAL A 251 -2.67 -25.48 7.03
N LEU A 252 -3.02 -24.85 8.17
CA LEU A 252 -2.65 -25.31 9.50
C LEU A 252 -3.03 -26.76 9.71
N ARG A 253 -4.29 -27.13 9.38
CA ARG A 253 -4.75 -28.52 9.51
C ARG A 253 -3.98 -29.48 8.63
N HIS A 254 -3.66 -29.08 7.40
CA HIS A 254 -2.86 -29.89 6.47
C HIS A 254 -1.43 -30.11 7.00
N LEU A 255 -0.79 -29.05 7.51
CA LEU A 255 0.59 -29.09 7.96
C LEU A 255 0.79 -29.73 9.34
N THR A 256 -0.16 -29.57 10.25
CA THR A 256 0.02 -30.01 11.66
C THR A 256 -0.92 -31.13 12.08
N GLY A 257 -1.89 -31.49 11.25
CA GLY A 257 -2.97 -32.43 11.62
C GLY A 257 -3.97 -31.88 12.64
N LYS A 258 -3.73 -30.68 13.22
CA LYS A 258 -4.56 -30.07 14.25
C LYS A 258 -5.65 -29.22 13.62
N SER A 259 -6.88 -29.32 14.14
CA SER A 259 -7.99 -28.49 13.71
C SER A 259 -7.99 -27.17 14.48
N ILE A 260 -8.18 -26.04 13.79
CA ILE A 260 -8.34 -24.74 14.45
C ILE A 260 -9.55 -24.74 15.40
N HIS A 261 -10.58 -25.55 15.12
CA HIS A 261 -11.77 -25.69 15.95
C HIS A 261 -11.56 -26.50 17.23
N ASP A 262 -10.39 -27.11 17.43
CA ASP A 262 -10.01 -27.70 18.72
C ASP A 262 -9.54 -26.64 19.73
N TYR A 263 -9.50 -25.36 19.31
CA TYR A 263 -9.03 -24.23 20.09
C TYR A 263 -9.98 -23.03 19.99
N ASP A 264 -10.07 -22.26 21.06
CA ASP A 264 -10.53 -20.88 21.00
C ASP A 264 -9.35 -20.00 20.58
N VAL A 265 -9.47 -19.38 19.42
CA VAL A 265 -8.39 -18.64 18.75
C VAL A 265 -8.73 -17.16 18.73
N HIS A 266 -7.81 -16.35 19.24
CA HIS A 266 -7.89 -14.90 19.11
C HIS A 266 -6.74 -14.42 18.23
N ILE A 267 -7.08 -13.72 17.15
CA ILE A 267 -6.11 -13.07 16.27
C ILE A 267 -6.29 -11.57 16.40
N ASN A 268 -5.21 -10.88 16.67
CA ASN A 268 -5.20 -9.43 16.81
C ASN A 268 -4.18 -8.81 15.88
N VAL A 269 -4.55 -7.70 15.26
CA VAL A 269 -3.64 -6.84 14.51
C VAL A 269 -3.45 -5.56 15.27
N ILE A 270 -2.22 -5.33 15.74
CA ILE A 270 -1.87 -4.18 16.58
C ILE A 270 -1.67 -2.96 15.68
N GLY A 271 -2.17 -1.80 16.15
CA GLY A 271 -1.99 -0.52 15.50
C GLY A 271 -3.24 0.08 14.86
N GLY A 272 -4.40 -0.60 14.96
CA GLY A 272 -5.73 -0.02 14.65
C GLY A 272 -5.95 0.37 13.19
N GLY A 273 -5.04 0.00 12.28
CA GLY A 273 -5.19 0.23 10.84
C GLY A 273 -6.24 -0.69 10.24
N ASN A 274 -7.06 -0.17 9.32
CA ASN A 274 -7.94 -1.00 8.51
C ASN A 274 -7.08 -1.84 7.57
N ILE A 275 -7.00 -3.15 7.83
CA ILE A 275 -6.28 -4.10 6.97
C ILE A 275 -7.32 -4.76 6.09
N ASP A 276 -7.28 -4.41 4.81
CA ASP A 276 -8.10 -5.04 3.79
C ASP A 276 -7.24 -5.49 2.63
N GLY A 277 -6.96 -6.79 2.61
CA GLY A 277 -6.17 -7.41 1.56
C GLY A 277 -5.65 -8.78 1.97
N PRO A 278 -5.40 -9.68 1.00
CA PRO A 278 -4.96 -11.05 1.26
C PRO A 278 -3.46 -11.14 1.63
N SER A 279 -2.71 -10.05 1.51
CA SER A 279 -1.24 -10.01 1.65
C SER A 279 -0.71 -10.35 3.05
N ALA A 280 -1.57 -10.32 4.08
CA ALA A 280 -1.24 -10.74 5.43
C ALA A 280 -1.42 -12.26 5.68
N GLY A 281 -1.90 -13.02 4.69
CA GLY A 281 -2.28 -14.42 4.85
C GLY A 281 -1.14 -15.31 5.36
N THR A 282 0.06 -15.16 4.81
CA THR A 282 1.25 -15.91 5.25
C THR A 282 1.65 -15.55 6.69
N ALA A 283 1.54 -14.27 7.08
CA ALA A 283 1.81 -13.82 8.44
C ALA A 283 0.79 -14.40 9.43
N ILE A 284 -0.50 -14.34 9.10
CA ILE A 284 -1.58 -14.92 9.91
C ILE A 284 -1.36 -16.43 10.10
N LEU A 285 -1.02 -17.14 9.03
CA LEU A 285 -0.72 -18.57 9.11
C LEU A 285 0.47 -18.84 10.05
N ALA A 286 1.56 -18.09 9.92
CA ALA A 286 2.74 -18.24 10.78
C ALA A 286 2.41 -17.99 12.25
N ALA A 287 1.64 -16.94 12.57
CA ALA A 287 1.20 -16.65 13.94
C ALA A 287 0.34 -17.80 14.52
N LEU A 288 -0.60 -18.31 13.72
CA LEU A 288 -1.46 -19.45 14.12
C LEU A 288 -0.65 -20.73 14.36
N VAL A 289 0.23 -21.10 13.43
CA VAL A 289 1.09 -22.27 13.58
C VAL A 289 1.97 -22.12 14.82
N SER A 290 2.56 -20.97 15.04
CA SER A 290 3.36 -20.66 16.22
C SER A 290 2.56 -20.83 17.51
N ALA A 291 1.37 -20.23 17.58
CA ALA A 291 0.51 -20.31 18.76
C ALA A 291 0.05 -21.76 19.06
N VAL A 292 -0.35 -22.52 18.01
CA VAL A 292 -0.82 -23.92 18.19
C VAL A 292 0.32 -24.87 18.51
N THR A 293 1.52 -24.63 17.98
CA THR A 293 2.70 -25.50 18.22
C THR A 293 3.57 -25.03 19.37
N GLN A 294 3.31 -23.84 19.93
CA GLN A 294 4.10 -23.17 20.98
C GLN A 294 5.57 -22.95 20.59
N LYS A 295 5.84 -22.79 19.27
CA LYS A 295 7.17 -22.54 18.76
C LYS A 295 7.35 -21.05 18.46
N PRO A 296 8.43 -20.42 18.94
CA PRO A 296 8.62 -18.98 18.82
C PRO A 296 9.04 -18.57 17.41
N LEU A 297 8.57 -17.37 16.99
CA LEU A 297 8.91 -16.71 15.74
C LEU A 297 10.01 -15.67 15.96
N ARG A 298 10.87 -15.51 14.99
CA ARG A 298 11.93 -14.48 14.97
C ARG A 298 11.28 -13.09 14.87
N GLN A 299 11.79 -12.15 15.67
CA GLN A 299 11.30 -10.77 15.75
C GLN A 299 12.18 -9.76 14.97
N ASP A 300 13.11 -10.25 14.17
CA ASP A 300 13.89 -9.47 13.21
C ASP A 300 13.51 -9.78 11.75
N VAL A 301 12.45 -10.57 11.57
CA VAL A 301 11.91 -11.02 10.27
C VAL A 301 10.51 -10.48 10.06
N ALA A 302 10.22 -10.01 8.85
CA ALA A 302 8.86 -9.69 8.43
C ALA A 302 8.48 -10.52 7.19
N VAL A 303 7.18 -10.74 7.00
CA VAL A 303 6.67 -11.54 5.90
C VAL A 303 5.49 -10.88 5.21
N THR A 304 5.41 -11.02 3.90
CA THR A 304 4.22 -10.69 3.10
C THR A 304 3.96 -11.80 2.09
N GLY A 305 2.70 -12.02 1.80
CA GLY A 305 2.27 -13.02 0.82
C GLY A 305 0.84 -13.45 1.08
N GLU A 306 0.08 -13.63 0.02
CA GLU A 306 -1.21 -14.30 0.09
C GLU A 306 -0.99 -15.80 0.26
N ILE A 307 -1.80 -16.46 1.09
CA ILE A 307 -1.73 -17.91 1.29
C ILE A 307 -2.90 -18.60 0.61
N SER A 308 -2.58 -19.55 -0.27
CA SER A 308 -3.58 -20.39 -0.91
C SER A 308 -3.96 -21.59 -0.03
N LEU A 309 -5.12 -22.20 -0.30
CA LEU A 309 -5.57 -23.42 0.39
C LEU A 309 -4.58 -24.60 0.29
N ALA A 310 -3.74 -24.61 -0.75
CA ALA A 310 -2.69 -25.60 -0.96
C ALA A 310 -1.36 -25.26 -0.26
N GLY A 311 -1.31 -24.20 0.59
CA GLY A 311 -0.09 -23.78 1.29
C GLY A 311 0.93 -23.04 0.40
N ARG A 312 0.54 -22.59 -0.81
CA ARG A 312 1.43 -21.80 -1.67
C ARG A 312 1.37 -20.34 -1.30
N VAL A 313 2.53 -19.71 -1.26
CA VAL A 313 2.68 -18.26 -1.06
C VAL A 313 2.55 -17.57 -2.43
N ARG A 314 1.52 -16.72 -2.58
CA ARG A 314 1.16 -16.08 -3.84
C ARG A 314 1.59 -14.62 -3.87
N PRO A 315 1.83 -14.05 -5.07
CA PRO A 315 2.33 -12.70 -5.23
C PRO A 315 1.36 -11.64 -4.70
N VAL A 316 1.93 -10.52 -4.26
CA VAL A 316 1.21 -9.38 -3.70
C VAL A 316 1.73 -8.07 -4.27
N GLY A 317 0.93 -7.00 -4.16
CA GLY A 317 1.34 -5.67 -4.61
C GLY A 317 2.19 -4.91 -3.59
N GLY A 318 2.93 -3.90 -4.07
CA GLY A 318 3.65 -2.93 -3.25
C GLY A 318 4.81 -3.55 -2.46
N VAL A 319 5.51 -4.54 -3.02
CA VAL A 319 6.57 -5.27 -2.29
C VAL A 319 7.78 -4.39 -2.04
N PHE A 320 8.08 -3.48 -2.96
CA PHE A 320 9.17 -2.51 -2.77
C PHE A 320 8.90 -1.57 -1.60
N GLU A 321 7.71 -0.97 -1.55
CA GLU A 321 7.28 -0.08 -0.46
C GLU A 321 7.25 -0.82 0.87
N LYS A 322 6.75 -2.05 0.89
CA LYS A 322 6.73 -2.93 2.06
C LYS A 322 8.14 -3.21 2.59
N ALA A 323 9.07 -3.55 1.70
CA ALA A 323 10.46 -3.79 2.05
C ALA A 323 11.13 -2.53 2.62
N TYR A 324 10.83 -1.38 2.06
CA TYR A 324 11.31 -0.10 2.56
C TYR A 324 10.78 0.19 3.97
N GLY A 325 9.48 -0.01 4.22
CA GLY A 325 8.89 0.13 5.55
C GLY A 325 9.46 -0.86 6.57
N ALA A 326 9.74 -2.10 6.16
CA ALA A 326 10.39 -3.10 7.00
C ALA A 326 11.80 -2.65 7.44
N LYS A 327 12.59 -2.13 6.50
CA LYS A 327 13.92 -1.58 6.80
C LYS A 327 13.85 -0.45 7.82
N GLN A 328 12.91 0.47 7.67
CA GLN A 328 12.74 1.58 8.63
C GLN A 328 12.38 1.08 10.03
N ALA A 329 11.56 0.04 10.13
CA ALA A 329 11.20 -0.59 11.41
C ALA A 329 12.35 -1.42 12.03
N GLY A 330 13.50 -1.49 11.39
CA GLY A 330 14.68 -2.21 11.88
C GLY A 330 14.65 -3.72 11.59
N ILE A 331 13.72 -4.18 10.76
CA ILE A 331 13.69 -5.56 10.26
C ILE A 331 14.98 -5.83 9.48
N ARG A 332 15.50 -7.03 9.59
CA ARG A 332 16.74 -7.46 8.91
C ARG A 332 16.48 -8.44 7.78
N THR A 333 15.52 -9.33 7.98
CA THR A 333 15.19 -10.38 7.04
C THR A 333 13.76 -10.20 6.56
N LEU A 334 13.56 -10.36 5.26
CA LEU A 334 12.26 -10.22 4.62
C LEU A 334 11.89 -11.49 3.87
N VAL A 335 10.71 -12.02 4.14
CA VAL A 335 10.14 -13.16 3.42
C VAL A 335 9.08 -12.65 2.45
N ILE A 336 9.27 -12.92 1.16
CA ILE A 336 8.38 -12.47 0.07
C ILE A 336 7.99 -13.65 -0.83
N PRO A 337 6.89 -13.53 -1.59
CA PRO A 337 6.57 -14.52 -2.61
C PRO A 337 7.65 -14.60 -3.70
N LYS A 338 7.93 -15.79 -4.20
CA LYS A 338 8.94 -16.03 -5.24
C LYS A 338 8.68 -15.21 -6.50
N GLU A 339 7.41 -15.06 -6.86
CA GLU A 339 7.01 -14.29 -8.04
C GLU A 339 7.32 -12.78 -7.92
N ASN A 340 7.48 -12.27 -6.69
CA ASN A 340 7.86 -10.87 -6.39
C ASN A 340 9.38 -10.64 -6.23
N ASP A 341 10.21 -11.65 -6.41
CA ASP A 341 11.67 -11.54 -6.24
C ASP A 341 12.29 -10.42 -7.10
N LYS A 342 11.76 -10.24 -8.30
CA LYS A 342 12.16 -9.19 -9.24
C LYS A 342 11.71 -7.77 -8.89
N ASP A 343 10.77 -7.63 -7.95
CA ASP A 343 10.21 -6.32 -7.58
C ASP A 343 11.16 -5.53 -6.67
N ILE A 344 12.18 -6.19 -6.08
CA ILE A 344 13.19 -5.57 -5.25
C ILE A 344 14.55 -5.73 -5.94
N PRO A 345 15.20 -4.65 -6.40
CA PRO A 345 16.53 -4.69 -6.96
C PRO A 345 17.55 -5.20 -5.94
N GLU A 346 18.47 -6.08 -6.40
CA GLU A 346 19.53 -6.66 -5.55
C GLU A 346 20.36 -5.57 -4.87
N GLY A 347 20.59 -5.74 -3.56
CA GLY A 347 21.46 -4.87 -2.76
C GLY A 347 20.89 -3.48 -2.44
N HIS A 348 19.73 -3.12 -2.98
CA HIS A 348 19.20 -1.75 -2.87
C HIS A 348 18.81 -1.34 -1.44
N LEU A 349 18.28 -2.27 -0.66
CA LEU A 349 17.76 -1.98 0.69
C LEU A 349 18.67 -2.47 1.83
N GLY A 350 19.65 -3.34 1.55
CA GLY A 350 20.49 -3.96 2.58
C GLY A 350 19.70 -4.86 3.55
N LEU A 351 18.61 -5.45 3.05
CA LEU A 351 17.81 -6.49 3.71
C LEU A 351 18.25 -7.86 3.19
N ASP A 352 18.17 -8.86 4.06
CA ASP A 352 18.30 -10.26 3.69
C ASP A 352 16.93 -10.74 3.18
N ILE A 353 16.80 -10.98 1.87
CA ILE A 353 15.52 -11.26 1.21
C ILE A 353 15.42 -12.74 0.88
N HIS A 354 14.37 -13.39 1.36
CA HIS A 354 14.04 -14.78 1.09
C HIS A 354 12.76 -14.85 0.26
N ALA A 355 12.93 -15.22 -1.00
CA ALA A 355 11.82 -15.43 -1.92
C ALA A 355 11.33 -16.88 -1.85
N VAL A 356 10.08 -17.10 -1.42
CA VAL A 356 9.51 -18.40 -1.09
C VAL A 356 8.30 -18.76 -1.95
N GLU A 357 8.09 -20.04 -2.21
CA GLU A 357 6.93 -20.57 -2.96
C GLU A 357 5.89 -21.20 -2.04
N THR A 358 6.31 -21.72 -0.88
CA THR A 358 5.45 -22.48 0.04
C THR A 358 5.50 -21.95 1.47
N ALA A 359 4.50 -22.32 2.26
CA ALA A 359 4.44 -21.99 3.68
C ALA A 359 5.61 -22.61 4.46
N GLU A 360 6.02 -23.82 4.10
CA GLU A 360 7.13 -24.53 4.74
C GLU A 360 8.45 -23.79 4.53
N GLU A 361 8.72 -23.29 3.31
CA GLU A 361 9.88 -22.47 3.03
C GLU A 361 9.87 -21.16 3.84
N ALA A 362 8.69 -20.53 3.95
CA ALA A 362 8.52 -19.33 4.78
C ALA A 362 8.80 -19.63 6.26
N PHE A 363 8.32 -20.77 6.76
CA PHE A 363 8.52 -21.17 8.15
C PHE A 363 9.99 -21.47 8.48
N ALA A 364 10.75 -22.02 7.55
CA ALA A 364 12.20 -22.25 7.73
C ALA A 364 12.97 -20.94 8.05
N VAL A 365 12.45 -19.79 7.61
CA VAL A 365 13.05 -18.46 7.87
C VAL A 365 12.42 -17.77 9.09
N LEU A 366 11.09 -17.91 9.26
CA LEU A 366 10.32 -17.19 10.27
C LEU A 366 10.50 -17.75 11.69
N PHE A 367 10.58 -19.09 11.83
CA PHE A 367 10.71 -19.69 13.15
C PHE A 367 12.14 -19.56 13.68
N ALA A 368 12.25 -19.38 14.99
CA ALA A 368 13.55 -19.43 15.65
C ALA A 368 14.12 -20.84 15.56
N PRO A 369 15.44 -21.00 15.33
CA PRO A 369 16.07 -22.32 15.35
C PRO A 369 15.88 -22.97 16.72
N GLU A 370 15.67 -24.28 16.73
CA GLU A 370 15.64 -25.04 17.98
C GLU A 370 17.02 -25.01 18.68
N ALA A 371 17.03 -25.30 19.98
CA ALA A 371 18.24 -25.19 20.82
C ALA A 371 19.44 -25.99 20.28
N ASP A 372 19.20 -27.00 19.44
CA ASP A 372 20.21 -27.84 18.82
C ASP A 372 20.66 -27.36 17.43
N GLY A 373 20.19 -26.20 16.97
CA GLY A 373 20.63 -25.54 15.73
C GLY A 373 20.10 -26.17 14.44
N GLU A 374 19.21 -27.14 14.51
CA GLU A 374 18.52 -27.66 13.34
C GLU A 374 17.39 -26.73 12.92
N PRO A 375 17.22 -26.44 11.61
CA PRO A 375 16.05 -25.73 11.14
C PRO A 375 14.80 -26.56 11.46
N LEU A 376 13.72 -25.86 11.84
CA LEU A 376 12.45 -26.45 12.15
C LEU A 376 11.88 -27.15 10.91
N LEU A 377 12.29 -28.38 10.68
CA LEU A 377 11.52 -29.31 9.87
C LEU A 377 10.31 -29.66 10.75
N LEU A 378 9.15 -29.10 10.44
CA LEU A 378 7.89 -29.63 10.91
C LEU A 378 7.86 -31.09 10.44
N HIS A 379 8.19 -32.02 11.34
CA HIS A 379 7.98 -33.43 11.08
C HIS A 379 6.47 -33.62 10.96
N LEU A 380 6.01 -33.45 9.74
CA LEU A 380 4.68 -33.90 9.34
C LEU A 380 4.72 -35.39 9.45
N GLU A 381 4.19 -35.95 10.54
CA GLU A 381 3.70 -37.30 10.49
C GLU A 381 2.67 -37.32 9.37
N LYS A 382 3.09 -37.81 8.19
CA LYS A 382 2.13 -38.09 7.12
C LYS A 382 1.03 -38.91 7.76
N PRO A 383 -0.25 -38.54 7.61
CA PRO A 383 -1.33 -39.40 8.06
C PRO A 383 -1.08 -40.75 7.45
N ALA A 384 -1.01 -41.77 8.29
CA ALA A 384 -0.78 -43.16 7.88
C ALA A 384 -1.74 -43.47 6.72
N SER A 385 -1.18 -43.70 5.55
CA SER A 385 -1.93 -44.17 4.40
C SER A 385 -2.66 -45.41 4.84
N ASN A 386 -3.99 -45.43 4.78
CA ASN A 386 -4.82 -46.59 4.92
C ASN A 386 -4.55 -47.57 3.74
N GLU A 387 -3.38 -48.18 3.74
CA GLU A 387 -3.11 -49.40 3.00
C GLU A 387 -3.39 -50.58 3.91
N LYS A 388 -4.66 -50.90 4.08
CA LYS A 388 -5.12 -52.24 4.45
C LYS A 388 -6.59 -52.34 4.09
N ALA A 389 -6.85 -52.95 2.98
CA ALA A 389 -7.93 -53.88 2.70
C ALA A 389 -8.17 -53.98 1.20
N ASP A 390 -7.45 -54.84 0.56
CA ASP A 390 -8.06 -55.68 -0.50
C ASP A 390 -7.24 -56.96 -0.70
N GLU A 391 -7.58 -57.96 0.07
CA GLU A 391 -7.35 -59.35 -0.31
C GLU A 391 -8.61 -60.17 0.00
N GLY A 392 -9.27 -60.56 -1.06
CA GLY A 392 -10.07 -61.79 -1.02
C GLY A 392 -11.59 -61.65 -0.99
N GLY A 393 -12.25 -61.81 -2.12
CA GLY A 393 -13.71 -62.04 -2.14
C GLY A 393 -14.31 -62.13 -3.54
N LYS A 394 -14.44 -63.35 -3.99
CA LYS A 394 -14.93 -63.85 -5.29
C LYS A 394 -16.23 -63.19 -5.80
N VAL A 395 -16.23 -63.03 -7.10
CA VAL A 395 -17.30 -63.02 -8.11
C VAL A 395 -18.63 -63.65 -7.69
N ALA A 396 -19.72 -62.88 -7.87
CA ALA A 396 -21.05 -63.39 -8.19
C ALA A 396 -21.80 -62.37 -9.05
N ASP A 397 -22.31 -62.92 -10.14
CA ASP A 397 -23.04 -62.36 -11.26
C ASP A 397 -24.37 -61.64 -10.90
N GLY A 398 -24.72 -60.61 -11.68
CA GLY A 398 -26.07 -60.43 -12.21
C GLY A 398 -26.99 -59.45 -11.50
N LYS A 399 -27.16 -58.25 -12.05
CA LYS A 399 -28.42 -57.76 -12.67
C LYS A 399 -28.32 -56.31 -13.10
N LYS A 400 -28.66 -56.08 -14.36
CA LYS A 400 -28.97 -54.76 -14.96
C LYS A 400 -30.19 -54.16 -14.27
N ALA A 401 -30.15 -52.87 -14.01
CA ALA A 401 -31.35 -52.00 -13.97
C ALA A 401 -30.93 -50.57 -14.29
N ASP A 402 -31.39 -50.19 -15.44
CA ASP A 402 -31.93 -48.94 -15.98
C ASP A 402 -31.52 -47.56 -15.43
N SER A 403 -31.00 -46.84 -16.38
CA SER A 403 -30.92 -45.37 -16.51
C SER A 403 -32.21 -44.63 -16.20
N ASN A 404 -32.11 -43.53 -15.48
CA ASN A 404 -32.91 -42.34 -15.85
C ASN A 404 -32.18 -41.03 -15.43
N PRO A 405 -32.09 -40.06 -16.35
CA PRO A 405 -31.42 -38.79 -16.06
C PRO A 405 -32.43 -37.84 -15.42
N LEU A 406 -32.03 -37.14 -14.38
CA LEU A 406 -32.79 -36.04 -13.81
C LEU A 406 -32.24 -34.70 -14.33
N ASP A 407 -33.21 -34.01 -14.88
CA ASP A 407 -33.20 -32.75 -15.55
C ASP A 407 -32.53 -31.61 -14.80
N ALA A 408 -31.79 -30.85 -15.57
CA ALA A 408 -31.40 -29.47 -15.26
C ALA A 408 -32.59 -28.56 -15.60
N GLU A 409 -33.27 -28.03 -14.59
CA GLU A 409 -34.08 -26.79 -14.66
C GLU A 409 -34.61 -26.49 -13.26
N ASP A 410 -34.16 -25.39 -12.68
CA ASP A 410 -34.86 -24.45 -11.81
C ASP A 410 -33.94 -23.75 -10.81
N PHE A 411 -33.27 -22.73 -11.25
CA PHE A 411 -32.83 -21.62 -10.39
C PHE A 411 -32.85 -20.30 -11.15
N SER A 412 -34.07 -19.87 -11.52
CA SER A 412 -34.32 -18.49 -11.89
C SER A 412 -35.63 -18.07 -11.25
N LYS A 413 -35.57 -17.40 -10.12
CA LYS A 413 -36.52 -16.39 -9.60
C LYS A 413 -36.37 -16.26 -8.08
N ALA A 414 -35.53 -15.35 -7.66
CA ALA A 414 -35.70 -14.64 -6.41
C ALA A 414 -35.55 -13.15 -6.69
N SER A 415 -36.67 -12.50 -6.57
CA SER A 415 -37.00 -11.13 -6.85
C SER A 415 -36.17 -10.12 -6.03
N LEU A 416 -35.69 -9.11 -6.75
CA LEU A 416 -35.24 -7.82 -6.26
C LEU A 416 -36.40 -7.07 -5.56
N GLU A 417 -36.32 -6.89 -4.27
CA GLU A 417 -37.04 -5.83 -3.57
C GLU A 417 -36.05 -4.68 -3.23
N LYS A 418 -36.39 -3.50 -3.77
CA LYS A 418 -35.72 -2.22 -3.45
C LYS A 418 -36.23 -1.73 -2.10
N PRO A 419 -35.37 -1.17 -1.22
CA PRO A 419 -35.82 -0.43 -0.06
C PRO A 419 -36.28 0.97 -0.48
N LYS A 420 -37.43 1.35 0.09
CA LYS A 420 -38.08 2.67 -0.03
C LYS A 420 -37.27 3.72 0.73
N GLU A 421 -37.15 4.89 0.13
CA GLU A 421 -36.77 6.15 0.76
C GLU A 421 -37.69 6.48 1.94
N ALA A 422 -37.11 6.97 3.02
CA ALA A 422 -37.81 7.70 4.06
C ALA A 422 -36.97 8.93 4.44
N VAL A 423 -37.52 10.09 4.08
CA VAL A 423 -37.44 11.47 4.59
C VAL A 423 -36.23 11.85 5.45
#